data_6718d90881dcaabd61f09a99c48214f5
#
_entry.id   6718d90881dcaabd61f09a99c48214f5
#
_cell.length_a   1.000
_cell.length_b   1.000
_cell.length_c   1.000
_cell.angle_alpha   90.00
_cell.angle_beta   90.00
_cell.angle_gamma   90.00
#
_symmetry.space_group_name_H-M   'P 1'
#
loop_
_entity.id
_entity.type
_entity.pdbx_description
1 polymer ?
#
loop_
_entity_poly.entity_id
_entity_poly.type
_entity_poly.pdbx_seq_one_letter_code
_entity_poly.pdbx_strand_id
1 'polypeptide(L)'
;MEQKLKELIGKSSVWLYVTSSNGWIKDVEILDVTSETVTFRYEHESDIERKVWEKTTRLENIAEVEIRLLAMPKDNQQVTDIRNRLSKLLDQE
;
A
#
# COMPACT_ATOMS: atom_id res chain seq x y z
N MET A 1 9.76 10.71 2.63
CA MET A 1 8.64 9.81 2.98
C MET A 1 7.29 10.53 3.01
N GLU A 2 7.23 11.71 3.57
CA GLU A 2 5.97 12.48 3.64
C GLU A 2 5.32 12.69 2.27
N GLN A 3 6.07 13.18 1.31
CA GLN A 3 5.55 13.44 -0.03
C GLN A 3 5.06 12.16 -0.71
N LYS A 4 5.80 11.08 -0.57
CA LYS A 4 5.41 9.80 -1.15
C LYS A 4 4.11 9.27 -0.55
N LEU A 5 3.96 9.37 0.76
CA LEU A 5 2.73 8.93 1.42
C LEU A 5 1.54 9.80 1.02
N LYS A 6 1.74 11.12 0.85
CA LYS A 6 0.68 12.00 0.37
C LYS A 6 0.19 11.61 -1.03
N GLU A 7 1.10 11.21 -1.90
CA GLU A 7 0.74 10.75 -3.25
C GLU A 7 -0.10 9.46 -3.23
N LEU A 8 0.01 8.69 -2.17
CA LEU A 8 -0.69 7.42 -2.03
C LEU A 8 -2.04 7.54 -1.33
N ILE A 9 -2.44 8.73 -0.88
CA ILE A 9 -3.76 8.92 -0.25
C ILE A 9 -4.86 8.48 -1.22
N GLY A 10 -5.76 7.64 -0.73
CA GLY A 10 -6.85 7.10 -1.52
C GLY A 10 -6.50 5.91 -2.40
N LYS A 11 -5.24 5.51 -2.46
CA LYS A 11 -4.82 4.31 -3.19
C LYS A 11 -5.05 3.08 -2.35
N SER A 12 -5.37 1.96 -3.00
CA SER A 12 -5.48 0.67 -2.35
C SER A 12 -4.20 -0.14 -2.56
N SER A 13 -4.08 -1.26 -1.84
CA SER A 13 -2.95 -2.18 -1.96
C SER A 13 -1.60 -1.56 -1.58
N VAL A 14 -1.62 -0.67 -0.61
CA VAL A 14 -0.42 -0.08 -0.03
C VAL A 14 0.01 -0.91 1.18
N TRP A 15 1.29 -1.25 1.27
CA TRP A 15 1.86 -1.97 2.40
C TRP A 15 2.84 -1.05 3.10
N LEU A 16 2.74 -0.96 4.42
CA LEU A 16 3.62 -0.13 5.25
C LEU A 16 4.39 -1.00 6.23
N TYR A 17 5.72 -0.82 6.28
CA TYR A 17 6.50 -1.39 7.36
C TYR A 17 6.56 -0.40 8.50
N VAL A 18 5.97 -0.77 9.64
CA VAL A 18 5.85 0.10 10.81
C VAL A 18 6.81 -0.39 11.87
N THR A 19 7.84 0.40 12.17
CA THR A 19 8.89 0.00 13.11
C THR A 19 8.37 -0.21 14.53
N SER A 20 7.42 0.63 14.96
CA SER A 20 6.83 0.51 16.30
C SER A 20 6.06 -0.79 16.50
N SER A 21 5.52 -1.36 15.41
CA SER A 21 4.82 -2.66 15.44
C SER A 21 5.71 -3.80 14.96
N ASN A 22 6.92 -3.48 14.51
CA ASN A 22 7.91 -4.43 14.03
C ASN A 22 7.37 -5.37 12.95
N GLY A 23 6.68 -4.83 11.98
CA GLY A 23 6.13 -5.64 10.91
C GLY A 23 5.44 -4.86 9.82
N TRP A 24 5.05 -5.59 8.78
CA TRP A 24 4.29 -5.05 7.67
C TRP A 24 2.80 -5.02 8.01
N ILE A 25 2.16 -3.90 7.66
CA ILE A 25 0.70 -3.81 7.62
C ILE A 25 0.31 -3.75 6.15
N LYS A 26 -0.49 -4.74 5.73
CA LYS A 26 -0.81 -4.98 4.31
C LYS A 26 -2.16 -4.38 3.95
N ASP A 27 -2.28 -3.96 2.68
CA ASP A 27 -3.53 -3.48 2.10
C ASP A 27 -4.16 -2.34 2.92
N VAL A 28 -3.35 -1.36 3.28
CA VAL A 28 -3.83 -0.18 3.99
C VAL A 28 -4.33 0.86 2.99
N GLU A 29 -5.25 1.70 3.47
CA GLU A 29 -5.66 2.91 2.79
C GLU A 29 -5.17 4.11 3.58
N ILE A 30 -4.32 4.93 2.98
CA ILE A 30 -3.80 6.12 3.64
C ILE A 30 -4.88 7.20 3.59
N LEU A 31 -5.24 7.74 4.75
CA LEU A 31 -6.31 8.72 4.88
C LEU A 31 -5.78 10.14 4.98
N ASP A 32 -4.69 10.33 5.70
CA ASP A 32 -4.14 11.66 5.94
C ASP A 32 -2.66 11.59 6.23
N VAL A 33 -1.92 12.59 5.79
CA VAL A 33 -0.47 12.70 6.04
C VAL A 33 -0.16 14.14 6.41
N THR A 34 0.44 14.32 7.57
CA THR A 34 0.95 15.63 7.99
C THR A 34 2.48 15.63 7.93
N SER A 35 3.10 16.72 8.32
CA SER A 35 4.56 16.79 8.39
C SER A 35 5.15 15.84 9.44
N GLU A 36 4.35 15.36 10.37
CA GLU A 36 4.82 14.55 11.50
C GLU A 36 4.18 13.18 11.59
N THR A 37 2.95 13.02 11.06
CA THR A 37 2.17 11.80 11.26
C THR A 37 1.54 11.31 9.96
N VAL A 38 1.16 10.04 9.98
CA VAL A 38 0.34 9.41 8.93
C VAL A 38 -0.81 8.66 9.60
N THR A 39 -2.00 8.80 9.02
CA THR A 39 -3.20 8.08 9.46
C THR A 39 -3.64 7.16 8.34
N PHE A 40 -3.87 5.91 8.66
CA PHE A 40 -4.29 4.92 7.68
C PHE A 40 -5.28 3.94 8.28
N ARG A 41 -6.05 3.30 7.40
CA ARG A 41 -7.05 2.31 7.75
C ARG A 41 -6.63 0.96 7.20
N TYR A 42 -6.83 -0.08 7.97
CA TYR A 42 -6.57 -1.45 7.54
C TYR A 42 -7.57 -2.41 8.17
N GLU A 43 -7.68 -3.58 7.58
CA GLU A 43 -8.63 -4.59 8.02
C GLU A 43 -7.89 -5.83 8.51
N HIS A 44 -8.49 -6.47 9.50
CA HIS A 44 -8.06 -7.78 9.97
C HIS A 44 -9.24 -8.71 9.97
N GLU A 45 -9.16 -9.80 9.22
CA GLU A 45 -10.20 -10.81 9.16
C GLU A 45 -9.79 -12.06 9.92
N SER A 46 -10.74 -12.60 10.68
CA SER A 46 -10.66 -13.93 11.27
C SER A 46 -11.84 -14.75 10.77
N ASP A 47 -11.89 -16.03 11.14
CA ASP A 47 -13.00 -16.92 10.76
C ASP A 47 -14.35 -16.45 11.31
N ILE A 48 -14.32 -15.61 12.34
CA ILE A 48 -15.52 -15.22 13.08
C ILE A 48 -15.92 -13.78 12.80
N GLU A 49 -14.95 -12.87 12.57
CA GLU A 49 -15.25 -11.46 12.44
C GLU A 49 -14.25 -10.72 11.56
N ARG A 50 -14.68 -9.55 11.09
CA ARG A 50 -13.85 -8.62 10.34
C ARG A 50 -13.72 -7.35 11.16
N LYS A 51 -12.49 -6.96 11.46
CA LYS A 51 -12.22 -5.73 12.19
C LYS A 51 -11.57 -4.70 11.27
N VAL A 52 -12.05 -3.46 11.37
CA VAL A 52 -11.46 -2.33 10.64
C VAL A 52 -10.80 -1.43 11.67
N TRP A 53 -9.53 -1.13 11.45
CA TRP A 53 -8.72 -0.32 12.34
C TRP A 53 -8.27 0.96 11.65
N GLU A 54 -8.25 2.04 12.38
CA GLU A 54 -7.62 3.28 11.95
C GLU A 54 -6.44 3.54 12.90
N LYS A 55 -5.27 3.74 12.31
CA LYS A 55 -4.05 3.96 13.08
C LYS A 55 -3.40 5.26 12.66
N THR A 56 -2.98 6.05 13.64
CA THR A 56 -2.14 7.23 13.43
C THR A 56 -0.80 6.98 14.08
N THR A 57 0.27 7.12 13.32
CA THR A 57 1.64 6.96 13.83
C THR A 57 2.55 8.05 13.28
N ARG A 58 3.71 8.22 13.89
CA ARG A 58 4.69 9.19 13.40
C ARG A 58 5.30 8.73 12.08
N LEU A 59 5.60 9.67 11.21
CA LEU A 59 6.24 9.36 9.92
C LEU A 59 7.57 8.63 10.12
N GLU A 60 8.32 8.93 11.18
CA GLU A 60 9.59 8.26 11.47
C GLU A 60 9.42 6.76 11.75
N ASN A 61 8.21 6.31 12.08
CA ASN A 61 7.91 4.90 12.29
C ASN A 61 7.65 4.13 11.00
N ILE A 62 7.54 4.81 9.87
CA ILE A 62 7.37 4.16 8.58
C ILE A 62 8.74 3.98 7.95
N ALA A 63 9.24 2.75 7.98
CA ALA A 63 10.55 2.43 7.44
C ALA A 63 10.51 2.21 5.92
N GLU A 64 9.44 1.58 5.44
CA GLU A 64 9.30 1.25 4.02
C GLU A 64 7.84 1.33 3.61
N VAL A 65 7.62 1.63 2.33
CA VAL A 65 6.30 1.61 1.72
C VAL A 65 6.37 0.83 0.42
N GLU A 66 5.39 -0.05 0.21
CA GLU A 66 5.24 -0.78 -1.04
C GLU A 66 3.83 -0.57 -1.57
N ILE A 67 3.69 -0.53 -2.88
CA ILE A 67 2.40 -0.50 -3.53
C ILE A 67 2.36 -1.56 -4.60
N ARG A 68 1.30 -2.39 -4.58
CA ARG A 68 1.10 -3.39 -5.62
C ARG A 68 0.50 -2.70 -6.86
N LEU A 69 1.26 -2.66 -7.94
CA LEU A 69 0.82 -2.03 -9.17
C LEU A 69 -0.11 -2.93 -9.97
N LEU A 70 0.15 -4.24 -9.95
CA LEU A 70 -0.57 -5.18 -10.77
C LEU A 70 -0.39 -6.60 -10.24
N ALA A 71 -1.46 -7.38 -10.22
CA ALA A 71 -1.39 -8.81 -9.96
C ALA A 71 -1.39 -9.52 -11.31
N MET A 72 -0.33 -10.30 -11.59
CA MET A 72 -0.18 -10.99 -12.86
C MET A 72 -0.47 -12.48 -12.70
N PRO A 73 -1.30 -13.08 -13.56
CA PRO A 73 -1.48 -14.53 -13.55
C PRO A 73 -0.19 -15.23 -14.00
N LYS A 74 -0.04 -16.50 -13.61
CA LYS A 74 1.14 -17.30 -13.97
C LYS A 74 1.07 -17.90 -15.38
N ASP A 75 -0.02 -17.71 -16.09
CA ASP A 75 -0.20 -18.18 -17.46
C ASP A 75 0.71 -17.38 -18.39
N ASN A 76 1.49 -18.08 -19.24
CA ASN A 76 2.52 -17.42 -20.05
C ASN A 76 1.96 -16.40 -21.05
N GLN A 77 0.83 -16.69 -21.70
CA GLN A 77 0.26 -15.76 -22.68
C GLN A 77 -0.32 -14.54 -22.01
N GLN A 78 -1.03 -14.73 -20.91
CA GLN A 78 -1.59 -13.62 -20.16
C GLN A 78 -0.52 -12.75 -19.54
N VAL A 79 0.57 -13.37 -19.07
CA VAL A 79 1.71 -12.63 -18.51
C VAL A 79 2.34 -11.70 -19.55
N THR A 80 2.48 -12.16 -20.80
CA THR A 80 3.04 -11.34 -21.86
C THR A 80 2.16 -10.12 -22.15
N ASP A 81 0.85 -10.30 -22.25
CA ASP A 81 -0.09 -9.20 -22.49
C ASP A 81 -0.06 -8.18 -21.34
N ILE A 82 -0.01 -8.65 -20.12
CA ILE A 82 0.02 -7.79 -18.95
C ILE A 82 1.33 -7.00 -18.90
N ARG A 83 2.45 -7.64 -19.20
CA ARG A 83 3.75 -6.95 -19.27
C ARG A 83 3.73 -5.83 -20.32
N ASN A 84 3.13 -6.08 -21.47
CA ASN A 84 3.02 -5.07 -22.51
C ASN A 84 2.19 -3.88 -22.05
N ARG A 85 1.08 -4.12 -21.35
CA ARG A 85 0.25 -3.05 -20.79
C ARG A 85 0.99 -2.26 -19.73
N LEU A 86 1.72 -2.94 -18.85
CA LEU A 86 2.49 -2.30 -17.81
C LEU A 86 3.59 -1.41 -18.39
N SER A 87 4.30 -1.90 -19.43
CA SER A 87 5.31 -1.11 -20.12
C SER A 87 4.72 0.17 -20.69
N LYS A 88 3.55 0.11 -21.30
CA LYS A 88 2.87 1.29 -21.82
C LYS A 88 2.51 2.29 -20.73
N LEU A 89 2.06 1.80 -19.57
CA LEU A 89 1.72 2.67 -18.44
C LEU A 89 2.95 3.39 -17.90
N LEU A 90 4.08 2.68 -17.81
CA LEU A 90 5.33 3.25 -17.33
C LEU A 90 5.93 4.24 -18.32
N ASP A 91 5.78 3.98 -19.62
CA ASP A 91 6.30 4.85 -20.67
C ASP A 91 5.50 6.15 -20.83
N GLN A 92 4.31 6.23 -20.25
CA GLN A 92 3.46 7.42 -20.31
C GLN A 92 3.81 8.46 -19.25
N GLU A 93 4.71 8.16 -18.37
CA GLU A 93 5.19 9.13 -17.39
C GLU A 93 6.25 10.06 -18.03
#